data_df18f73d44a9b5797e090f7fe96e1e8b
#
_entry.id   df18f73d44a9b5797e090f7fe96e1e8b
#
_cell.length_a   1.000
_cell.length_b   1.000
_cell.length_c   1.000
_cell.angle_alpha   90.00
_cell.angle_beta   90.00
_cell.angle_gamma   90.00
#
_symmetry.space_group_name_H-M   'P 1'
#
loop_
_entity.id
_entity.type
_entity.pdbx_description
1 polymer ?
#
loop_
_entity_poly.entity_id
_entity_poly.type
_entity_poly.pdbx_seq_one_letter_code
_entity_poly.pdbx_strand_id
1 'polypeptide(L)' 'MKEKIARWYKQGLWTEVMVRNAVVKGIITENDAAEILGLC' A
#
# COMPACT_ATOMS: atom_id res chain seq x y z
N MET A 1 -9.12 3.00 -3.78
CA MET A 1 -8.45 1.82 -3.20
C MET A 1 -7.23 2.18 -2.38
N LYS A 2 -6.44 3.13 -2.87
CA LYS A 2 -5.24 3.56 -2.17
C LYS A 2 -5.51 4.00 -0.73
N GLU A 3 -6.56 4.75 -0.51
CA GLU A 3 -6.88 5.27 0.81
C GLU A 3 -7.13 4.17 1.83
N LYS A 4 -7.85 3.14 1.42
CA LYS A 4 -8.12 2.01 2.31
C LYS A 4 -6.84 1.25 2.62
N ILE A 5 -6.02 1.02 1.60
CA ILE A 5 -4.77 0.30 1.77
C ILE A 5 -3.82 1.08 2.67
N ALA A 6 -3.74 2.39 2.49
CA ALA A 6 -2.92 3.25 3.32
C ALA A 6 -3.35 3.17 4.78
N ARG A 7 -4.64 3.19 5.02
CA ARG A 7 -5.19 3.07 6.38
C ARG A 7 -4.83 1.72 6.99
N TRP A 8 -5.01 0.65 6.23
CA TRP A 8 -4.69 -0.69 6.71
C TRP A 8 -3.21 -0.84 7.02
N TYR A 9 -2.37 -0.31 6.16
CA TYR A 9 -0.93 -0.35 6.38
C TYR A 9 -0.56 0.41 7.65
N LYS A 10 -1.13 1.58 7.84
CA LYS A 10 -0.86 2.40 9.01
C LYS A 10 -1.32 1.72 10.29
N GLN A 11 -2.39 0.94 10.22
CA GLN A 11 -2.91 0.20 11.37
C GLN A 11 -2.17 -1.11 11.61
N GLY A 12 -1.22 -1.45 10.75
CA GLY A 12 -0.48 -2.69 10.89
C GLY A 12 -1.17 -3.90 10.30
N LEU A 13 -2.28 -3.71 9.58
CA LEU A 13 -2.99 -4.81 8.95
C LEU A 13 -2.34 -5.26 7.65
N TRP A 14 -1.58 -4.38 7.02
CA TRP A 14 -0.88 -4.67 5.78
C TRP A 14 0.62 -4.52 5.98
N THR A 15 1.38 -5.35 5.29
CA THR A 15 2.84 -5.29 5.29
C THR A 15 3.34 -4.66 3.99
N GLU A 16 4.63 -4.33 3.95
CA GLU A 16 5.26 -3.83 2.74
C GLU A 16 5.08 -4.80 1.58
N VAL A 17 5.23 -6.09 1.86
CA VAL A 17 5.09 -7.13 0.84
C VAL A 17 3.68 -7.10 0.24
N MET A 18 2.67 -6.92 1.08
CA MET A 18 1.29 -6.86 0.61
C MET A 18 1.06 -5.64 -0.28
N VAL A 19 1.65 -4.50 0.08
CA VAL A 19 1.55 -3.28 -0.72
C VAL A 19 2.21 -3.51 -2.09
N ARG A 20 3.37 -4.14 -2.11
CA ARG A 20 4.06 -4.45 -3.36
C ARG A 20 3.25 -5.42 -4.23
N ASN A 21 2.64 -6.41 -3.61
CA ASN A 21 1.79 -7.35 -4.34
C ASN A 21 0.61 -6.63 -4.97
N ALA A 22 0.05 -5.64 -4.30
CA ALA A 22 -1.03 -4.84 -4.85
C ALA A 22 -0.59 -4.10 -6.11
N VAL A 23 0.65 -3.62 -6.14
CA VAL A 23 1.21 -2.98 -7.34
C VAL A 23 1.32 -3.98 -8.47
N VAL A 24 1.85 -5.17 -8.19
CA VAL A 24 2.01 -6.22 -9.19
C VAL A 24 0.67 -6.62 -9.79
N LYS A 25 -0.36 -6.68 -8.95
CA LYS A 25 -1.71 -7.06 -9.40
C LYS A 25 -2.45 -5.92 -10.09
N GLY A 26 -1.87 -4.72 -10.08
CA GLY A 26 -2.49 -3.56 -10.72
C GLY A 26 -3.58 -2.91 -9.88
N ILE A 27 -3.67 -3.24 -8.61
CA ILE A 27 -4.67 -2.64 -7.71
C ILE A 27 -4.30 -1.19 -7.40
N ILE A 28 -3.01 -0.93 -7.23
CA ILE A 28 -2.49 0.42 -6.99
C ILE A 28 -1.27 0.64 -7.88
N THR A 29 -0.85 1.88 -8.03
CA THR A 29 0.33 2.22 -8.82
C THR A 29 1.58 2.24 -7.93
N GLU A 30 2.75 2.29 -8.59
CA GLU A 30 4.00 2.40 -7.84
C GLU A 30 4.07 3.70 -7.04
N ASN A 31 3.52 4.78 -7.59
CA ASN A 31 3.44 6.04 -6.88
C ASN A 31 2.60 5.91 -5.62
N ASP A 32 1.48 5.22 -5.73
CA ASP A 32 0.61 4.98 -4.58
C ASP A 32 1.33 4.17 -3.52
N ALA A 33 2.05 3.13 -3.94
CA ALA A 33 2.81 2.31 -3.02
C ALA A 33 3.88 3.14 -2.30
N ALA A 34 4.58 3.99 -3.03
CA ALA A 34 5.61 4.85 -2.45
C ALA A 34 5.00 5.78 -1.39
N GLU A 35 3.83 6.34 -1.67
CA GLU A 35 3.15 7.19 -0.70
C GLU A 35 2.75 6.41 0.54
N ILE A 36 2.19 5.23 0.34
CA ILE A 36 1.74 4.39 1.45
C ILE A 36 2.93 4.00 2.34
N LEU A 37 3.99 3.53 1.73
CA LEU A 37 5.18 3.11 2.48
C LEU A 37 5.87 4.30 3.14
N GLY A 38 5.72 5.48 2.58
CA GLY A 38 6.28 6.70 3.15
C GLY A 38 5.53 7.22 4.37
N LEU A 39 4.35 6.65 4.67
CA LEU A 39 3.58 7.06 5.84
C LEU A 39 4.22 6.58 7.15
N CYS A 40 5.10 5.63 7.05
CA CYS A 40 5.88 5.16 8.21
C CYS A 40 7.25 5.83 8.24
#